data_4faf7e99bc22501f81d566ad4706e559
#
_entry.id   4faf7e99bc22501f81d566ad4706e559
#
_cell.length_a   1.000
_cell.length_b   1.000
_cell.length_c   1.000
_cell.angle_alpha   90.00
_cell.angle_beta   90.00
_cell.angle_gamma   90.00
#
_symmetry.space_group_name_H-M   'P 1'
#
loop_
_entity.id
_entity.type
_entity.pdbx_description
1 polymer ?
#
loop_
_entity_poly.entity_id
_entity_poly.type
_entity_poly.pdbx_seq_one_letter_code
_entity_poly.pdbx_strand_id
1 'polypeptide(L)'
;MNRLFVGFTLGAAAVTIAAGDLFAKVETWGDEKYRPRLFKRFGDIVNEPDGHTQDAQGNIYHSAPNLVNKDYPGVIVKRDFRNGRWSVLCAGLRSPKTGFGRPMGLEYCPEDGNLYYCDNQYFDSKDYASRVMRVVLDKNGEAVRIETAVDNVKLANAIRFYKGDMFITDTYFDLDRKDGIGVGGVYRIPLAACKTKTVSLLPKTEYKKDPYFLCETETKPLERKDDSGADGLAITKEGHLYFGTFGSGRFYTAKRKADGSYEPAKLIFEDPSRFPCCDGICYDEAENRIIMSDSCLNALHTWDIAKEKAGKCGFGELWRNSDDTGARGLLDQPCEPMVWKDKKGKRKLIVANFDMTFPGLENKKNDPYHTLSVIDLE
;
A
#
# COMPACT_ATOMS: atom_id res chain seq x y z
N MET A 1 31.89 -14.59 10.78
CA MET A 1 31.54 -13.24 10.29
C MET A 1 31.98 -13.13 8.83
N ASN A 2 31.14 -13.59 7.91
CA ASN A 2 31.42 -13.45 6.47
C ASN A 2 30.45 -12.39 5.92
N ARG A 3 31.01 -11.24 5.59
CA ARG A 3 30.31 -10.20 4.81
C ARG A 3 30.26 -10.67 3.37
N LEU A 4 29.08 -11.07 2.88
CA LEU A 4 28.84 -11.24 1.45
C LEU A 4 28.60 -9.85 0.85
N PHE A 5 29.62 -9.25 0.30
CA PHE A 5 29.49 -8.14 -0.63
C PHE A 5 29.14 -8.75 -2.01
N VAL A 6 27.90 -8.67 -2.42
CA VAL A 6 27.50 -8.88 -3.81
C VAL A 6 27.51 -7.53 -4.50
N GLY A 7 28.62 -7.20 -5.13
CA GLY A 7 28.71 -6.06 -6.02
C GLY A 7 28.02 -6.39 -7.35
N PHE A 8 26.85 -5.81 -7.58
CA PHE A 8 26.20 -5.85 -8.88
C PHE A 8 26.64 -4.64 -9.70
N THR A 9 27.37 -4.89 -10.76
CA THR A 9 27.59 -3.93 -11.86
C THR A 9 26.32 -3.83 -12.68
N LEU A 10 25.72 -2.65 -12.71
CA LEU A 10 24.57 -2.32 -13.55
C LEU A 10 24.99 -2.35 -15.03
N GLY A 11 24.70 -3.45 -15.70
CA GLY A 11 24.73 -3.53 -17.16
C GLY A 11 23.52 -2.79 -17.72
N ALA A 12 23.74 -1.74 -18.50
CA ALA A 12 22.70 -1.07 -19.26
C ALA A 12 22.24 -1.98 -20.41
N ALA A 13 21.14 -2.71 -20.23
CA ALA A 13 20.44 -3.32 -21.35
C ALA A 13 19.64 -2.20 -22.06
N ALA A 14 19.99 -1.92 -23.31
CA ALA A 14 19.20 -1.03 -24.15
C ALA A 14 17.93 -1.79 -24.59
N VAL A 15 16.80 -1.46 -23.97
CA VAL A 15 15.49 -1.93 -24.41
C VAL A 15 15.07 -1.07 -25.60
N THR A 16 14.97 -1.67 -26.76
CA THR A 16 14.45 -1.02 -27.99
C THR A 16 12.92 -1.01 -27.88
N ILE A 17 12.35 0.11 -27.47
CA ILE A 17 10.91 0.29 -27.38
C ILE A 17 10.37 0.65 -28.75
N ALA A 18 9.28 0.04 -29.19
CA ALA A 18 8.54 0.48 -30.34
C ALA A 18 8.03 1.92 -30.10
N ALA A 19 8.49 2.87 -30.90
CA ALA A 19 8.19 4.30 -30.74
C ALA A 19 6.69 4.63 -30.79
N GLY A 20 5.82 3.70 -31.16
CA GLY A 20 4.37 3.87 -31.24
C GLY A 20 3.66 4.00 -29.89
N ASP A 21 4.12 3.31 -28.85
CA ASP A 21 3.46 3.29 -27.55
C ASP A 21 3.72 4.56 -26.71
N LEU A 22 4.81 5.26 -26.98
CA LEU A 22 5.17 6.53 -26.31
C LEU A 22 4.31 7.74 -26.75
N PHE A 23 3.56 7.62 -27.82
CA PHE A 23 2.80 8.72 -28.44
C PHE A 23 1.29 8.49 -28.47
N ALA A 24 0.78 7.41 -27.87
CA ALA A 24 -0.66 7.28 -27.70
C ALA A 24 -1.19 8.50 -26.93
N LYS A 25 -2.28 9.07 -27.43
CA LYS A 25 -2.93 10.21 -26.77
C LYS A 25 -3.61 9.70 -25.51
N VAL A 26 -3.02 9.97 -24.36
CA VAL A 26 -3.62 9.66 -23.06
C VAL A 26 -4.68 10.70 -22.75
N GLU A 27 -5.89 10.24 -22.45
CA GLU A 27 -6.95 11.11 -21.95
C GLU A 27 -6.73 11.36 -20.45
N THR A 28 -7.02 12.58 -20.03
CA THR A 28 -6.81 12.99 -18.62
C THR A 28 -8.01 13.77 -18.11
N TRP A 29 -8.31 13.60 -16.82
CA TRP A 29 -9.39 14.28 -16.10
C TRP A 29 -8.87 14.81 -14.77
N GLY A 30 -9.40 15.91 -14.30
CA GLY A 30 -9.00 16.57 -13.07
C GLY A 30 -8.40 17.97 -13.32
N ASP A 31 -7.93 18.59 -12.24
CA ASP A 31 -7.28 19.90 -12.30
C ASP A 31 -5.81 19.73 -12.69
N GLU A 32 -5.36 20.38 -13.77
CA GLU A 32 -3.97 20.32 -14.29
C GLU A 32 -2.91 20.67 -13.23
N LYS A 33 -3.25 21.39 -12.17
CA LYS A 33 -2.32 21.63 -11.05
C LYS A 33 -1.94 20.35 -10.34
N TYR A 34 -2.79 19.31 -10.39
CA TYR A 34 -2.55 17.98 -9.78
C TYR A 34 -2.04 16.96 -10.80
N ARG A 35 -1.60 17.40 -11.98
CA ARG A 35 -1.06 16.50 -12.98
C ARG A 35 0.14 15.72 -12.44
N PRO A 36 0.12 14.36 -12.46
CA PRO A 36 1.25 13.55 -12.06
C PRO A 36 2.46 13.73 -12.98
N ARG A 37 3.63 13.68 -12.40
CA ARG A 37 4.93 13.74 -13.09
C ARG A 37 5.84 12.64 -12.56
N LEU A 38 6.81 12.23 -13.36
CA LEU A 38 7.77 11.20 -12.95
C LEU A 38 8.60 11.66 -11.75
N PHE A 39 8.51 10.91 -10.65
CA PHE A 39 9.37 11.08 -9.48
C PHE A 39 10.58 10.18 -9.57
N LYS A 40 10.37 8.90 -9.91
CA LYS A 40 11.44 7.90 -10.03
C LYS A 40 11.03 6.81 -11.02
N ARG A 41 11.99 6.40 -11.84
CA ARG A 41 11.94 5.14 -12.58
C ARG A 41 12.96 4.20 -11.97
N PHE A 42 12.54 2.96 -11.74
CA PHE A 42 13.41 1.88 -11.29
C PHE A 42 13.81 0.97 -12.48
N GLY A 43 14.79 0.11 -12.27
CA GLY A 43 15.03 -1.05 -13.11
C GLY A 43 14.33 -2.27 -12.52
N ASP A 44 14.43 -3.42 -13.21
CA ASP A 44 13.69 -4.67 -12.93
C ASP A 44 13.87 -5.23 -11.52
N ILE A 45 14.87 -4.78 -10.76
CA ILE A 45 15.03 -5.13 -9.34
C ILE A 45 13.88 -4.59 -8.47
N VAL A 46 13.16 -3.61 -8.97
CA VAL A 46 11.94 -3.05 -8.38
C VAL A 46 10.89 -3.10 -9.48
N ASN A 47 10.19 -4.21 -9.60
CA ASN A 47 9.01 -4.35 -10.46
C ASN A 47 7.78 -4.39 -9.57
N GLU A 48 6.62 -3.99 -9.93
CA GLU A 48 5.43 -3.72 -9.10
C GLU A 48 5.77 -2.89 -7.85
N PRO A 49 6.11 -1.60 -7.98
CA PRO A 49 6.23 -0.67 -6.87
C PRO A 49 4.93 -0.61 -6.06
N ASP A 50 5.01 -0.79 -4.72
CA ASP A 50 3.82 -0.87 -3.86
C ASP A 50 3.89 0.14 -2.69
N GLY A 51 4.11 -0.33 -1.46
CA GLY A 51 4.08 0.49 -0.27
C GLY A 51 5.25 1.45 -0.13
N HIS A 52 5.00 2.59 0.48
CA HIS A 52 6.07 3.52 0.82
C HIS A 52 5.77 4.30 2.10
N THR A 53 6.84 4.67 2.78
CA THR A 53 6.79 5.43 4.02
C THR A 53 8.00 6.35 4.14
N GLN A 54 7.98 7.25 5.10
CA GLN A 54 9.13 8.12 5.42
C GLN A 54 9.49 8.01 6.90
N ASP A 55 10.78 8.13 7.21
CA ASP A 55 11.23 8.27 8.59
C ASP A 55 11.24 9.74 9.06
N ALA A 56 11.56 9.94 10.34
CA ALA A 56 11.63 11.26 10.93
C ALA A 56 12.72 12.17 10.31
N GLN A 57 13.69 11.59 9.60
CA GLN A 57 14.76 12.31 8.89
C GLN A 57 14.34 12.68 7.46
N GLY A 58 13.20 12.20 6.99
CA GLY A 58 12.67 12.44 5.64
C GLY A 58 13.22 11.47 4.59
N ASN A 59 13.91 10.40 4.97
CA ASN A 59 14.23 9.32 4.04
C ASN A 59 12.95 8.63 3.62
N ILE A 60 12.86 8.24 2.34
CA ILE A 60 11.74 7.47 1.82
C ILE A 60 12.17 6.02 1.72
N TYR A 61 11.33 5.13 2.21
CA TYR A 61 11.45 3.69 2.02
C TYR A 61 10.32 3.23 1.11
N HIS A 62 10.63 2.32 0.21
CA HIS A 62 9.68 1.84 -0.77
C HIS A 62 9.84 0.34 -0.96
N SER A 63 8.73 -0.39 -0.99
CA SER A 63 8.68 -1.84 -1.16
C SER A 63 8.27 -2.22 -2.59
N ALA A 64 8.73 -3.37 -3.03
CA ALA A 64 8.29 -4.02 -4.26
C ALA A 64 8.27 -5.53 -4.04
N PRO A 65 7.12 -6.19 -4.21
CA PRO A 65 6.97 -7.63 -4.03
C PRO A 65 7.61 -8.44 -5.15
N ASN A 66 7.83 -7.87 -6.33
CA ASN A 66 8.42 -8.51 -7.51
C ASN A 66 7.67 -9.80 -7.88
N LEU A 67 6.38 -9.65 -8.22
CA LEU A 67 5.47 -10.77 -8.51
C LEU A 67 5.56 -11.25 -9.96
N VAL A 68 5.73 -10.34 -10.90
CA VAL A 68 5.79 -10.65 -12.35
C VAL A 68 7.17 -11.16 -12.72
N ASN A 69 8.23 -10.41 -12.43
CA ASN A 69 9.61 -10.85 -12.68
C ASN A 69 10.20 -11.51 -11.43
N LYS A 70 10.02 -12.83 -11.33
CA LYS A 70 10.47 -13.64 -10.17
C LYS A 70 11.99 -13.94 -10.16
N ASP A 71 12.75 -13.46 -11.14
CA ASP A 71 14.21 -13.56 -11.14
C ASP A 71 14.83 -12.67 -10.05
N TYR A 72 14.09 -11.65 -9.63
CA TYR A 72 14.46 -10.77 -8.53
C TYR A 72 13.65 -11.08 -7.26
N PRO A 73 14.29 -11.08 -6.08
CA PRO A 73 13.54 -11.17 -4.81
C PRO A 73 12.71 -9.91 -4.61
N GLY A 74 11.62 -10.00 -3.86
CA GLY A 74 10.96 -8.79 -3.34
C GLY A 74 11.97 -7.97 -2.54
N VAL A 75 11.92 -6.64 -2.66
CA VAL A 75 12.92 -5.74 -2.08
C VAL A 75 12.28 -4.55 -1.36
N ILE A 76 13.04 -3.97 -0.44
CA ILE A 76 12.81 -2.63 0.09
C ILE A 76 13.99 -1.76 -0.34
N VAL A 77 13.69 -0.62 -0.96
CA VAL A 77 14.67 0.39 -1.35
C VAL A 77 14.54 1.63 -0.46
N LYS A 78 15.65 2.34 -0.29
CA LYS A 78 15.74 3.57 0.51
C LYS A 78 16.21 4.72 -0.37
N ARG A 79 15.54 5.86 -0.25
CA ARG A 79 15.99 7.15 -0.78
C ARG A 79 16.54 8.00 0.36
N ASP A 80 17.82 8.29 0.34
CA ASP A 80 18.44 9.20 1.31
C ASP A 80 17.92 10.63 1.07
N PHE A 81 17.36 11.24 2.12
CA PHE A 81 16.80 12.58 2.05
C PHE A 81 17.86 13.65 1.70
N ARG A 82 19.10 13.50 2.21
CA ARG A 82 20.16 14.51 2.05
C ARG A 82 20.68 14.62 0.62
N ASN A 83 20.84 13.50 -0.07
CA ASN A 83 21.46 13.45 -1.41
C ASN A 83 20.50 12.97 -2.51
N GLY A 84 19.33 12.43 -2.15
CA GLY A 84 18.31 11.94 -3.08
C GLY A 84 18.66 10.62 -3.76
N ARG A 85 19.73 9.92 -3.32
CA ARG A 85 20.14 8.64 -3.90
C ARG A 85 19.23 7.51 -3.44
N TRP A 86 18.94 6.60 -4.34
CA TRP A 86 18.24 5.37 -4.09
C TRP A 86 19.22 4.21 -3.98
N SER A 87 18.99 3.32 -3.02
CA SER A 87 19.76 2.09 -2.81
C SER A 87 18.84 0.98 -2.32
N VAL A 88 19.20 -0.26 -2.58
CA VAL A 88 18.52 -1.41 -1.95
C VAL A 88 18.87 -1.41 -0.47
N LEU A 89 17.84 -1.41 0.39
CA LEU A 89 18.00 -1.53 1.84
C LEU A 89 18.12 -3.00 2.23
N CYS A 90 17.19 -3.82 1.79
CA CYS A 90 17.19 -5.27 2.03
C CYS A 90 16.28 -5.99 1.04
N ALA A 91 16.48 -7.29 0.90
CA ALA A 91 15.50 -8.18 0.29
C ALA A 91 14.45 -8.60 1.35
N GLY A 92 13.23 -8.90 0.90
CA GLY A 92 12.20 -9.49 1.74
C GLY A 92 12.65 -10.84 2.31
N LEU A 93 12.38 -11.08 3.59
CA LEU A 93 12.74 -12.36 4.23
C LEU A 93 11.89 -13.49 3.66
N ARG A 94 12.54 -14.48 3.08
CA ARG A 94 11.85 -15.63 2.47
C ARG A 94 10.97 -16.35 3.48
N SER A 95 9.73 -16.61 3.07
CA SER A 95 8.82 -17.46 3.83
C SER A 95 9.26 -18.92 3.77
N PRO A 96 9.29 -19.66 4.89
CA PRO A 96 9.57 -21.09 4.86
C PRO A 96 8.47 -21.90 4.16
N LYS A 97 7.26 -21.34 4.02
CA LYS A 97 6.14 -22.01 3.33
C LYS A 97 6.20 -21.88 1.81
N THR A 98 6.67 -20.75 1.28
CA THR A 98 6.61 -20.43 -0.17
C THR A 98 7.98 -20.27 -0.82
N GLY A 99 9.01 -20.00 -0.03
CA GLY A 99 10.36 -19.68 -0.53
C GLY A 99 10.54 -18.22 -1.00
N PHE A 100 9.49 -17.39 -0.94
CA PHE A 100 9.51 -16.00 -1.37
C PHE A 100 9.39 -15.02 -0.20
N GLY A 101 9.87 -13.81 -0.36
CA GLY A 101 9.55 -12.63 0.45
C GLY A 101 8.88 -11.61 -0.45
N ARG A 102 7.66 -11.13 -0.07
CA ARG A 102 6.79 -10.30 -0.89
C ARG A 102 6.42 -9.01 -0.14
N PRO A 103 7.36 -8.08 0.08
CA PRO A 103 7.05 -6.84 0.78
C PRO A 103 6.08 -5.98 -0.05
N MET A 104 4.89 -5.74 0.50
CA MET A 104 3.86 -4.84 -0.01
C MET A 104 3.70 -3.65 0.93
N GLY A 105 2.54 -3.40 1.50
CA GLY A 105 2.34 -2.27 2.40
C GLY A 105 3.48 -2.09 3.41
N LEU A 106 4.00 -0.89 3.53
CA LEU A 106 5.23 -0.56 4.28
C LEU A 106 4.98 0.65 5.18
N GLU A 107 5.42 0.59 6.45
CA GLU A 107 5.30 1.71 7.37
C GLU A 107 6.51 1.82 8.29
N TYR A 108 6.97 3.04 8.52
CA TYR A 108 7.94 3.37 9.55
C TYR A 108 7.22 3.56 10.89
N CYS A 109 7.67 2.83 11.91
CA CYS A 109 7.14 2.96 13.25
C CYS A 109 7.92 4.03 14.04
N PRO A 110 7.35 5.20 14.31
CA PRO A 110 8.05 6.26 15.04
C PRO A 110 8.32 5.90 16.50
N GLU A 111 7.55 4.97 17.10
CA GLU A 111 7.69 4.56 18.48
C GLU A 111 8.90 3.66 18.74
N ASP A 112 9.38 2.95 17.73
CA ASP A 112 10.57 2.07 17.91
C ASP A 112 11.66 2.27 16.86
N GLY A 113 11.45 3.15 15.88
CA GLY A 113 12.44 3.51 14.88
C GLY A 113 12.71 2.42 13.83
N ASN A 114 11.81 1.46 13.67
CA ASN A 114 11.95 0.35 12.72
C ASN A 114 10.94 0.46 11.56
N LEU A 115 11.22 -0.29 10.49
CA LEU A 115 10.26 -0.48 9.41
C LEU A 115 9.47 -1.75 9.64
N TYR A 116 8.21 -1.73 9.22
CA TYR A 116 7.37 -2.90 9.17
C TYR A 116 6.76 -3.03 7.78
N TYR A 117 6.67 -4.25 7.27
CA TYR A 117 6.03 -4.50 5.99
C TYR A 117 5.09 -5.71 6.03
N CYS A 118 4.04 -5.62 5.26
CA CYS A 118 3.16 -6.74 4.97
C CYS A 118 3.87 -7.65 3.95
N ASP A 119 4.21 -8.86 4.37
CA ASP A 119 4.75 -9.90 3.51
C ASP A 119 3.59 -10.69 2.91
N ASN A 120 3.11 -10.25 1.76
CA ASN A 120 1.93 -10.80 1.12
C ASN A 120 2.27 -12.08 0.37
N GLN A 121 1.92 -13.21 0.94
CA GLN A 121 2.16 -14.54 0.36
C GLN A 121 0.96 -15.10 -0.40
N TYR A 122 -0.16 -14.36 -0.50
CA TYR A 122 -1.41 -14.83 -1.11
C TYR A 122 -1.26 -15.23 -2.58
N PHE A 123 -0.36 -14.58 -3.31
CA PHE A 123 -0.08 -14.91 -4.71
C PHE A 123 0.71 -16.23 -4.88
N ASP A 124 1.43 -16.65 -3.86
CA ASP A 124 2.24 -17.87 -3.87
C ASP A 124 1.61 -19.01 -3.04
N SER A 125 0.74 -18.70 -2.05
CA SER A 125 0.01 -19.69 -1.24
C SER A 125 -1.30 -19.15 -0.72
N LYS A 126 -2.36 -19.98 -0.75
CA LYS A 126 -3.66 -19.64 -0.18
C LYS A 126 -3.82 -20.05 1.31
N ASP A 127 -2.76 -20.53 1.97
CA ASP A 127 -2.81 -21.17 3.28
C ASP A 127 -2.38 -20.28 4.45
N TYR A 128 -2.89 -19.05 4.53
CA TYR A 128 -2.54 -18.13 5.63
C TYR A 128 -1.01 -18.02 5.84
N ALA A 129 -0.29 -17.87 4.72
CA ALA A 129 1.16 -17.78 4.73
C ALA A 129 1.68 -16.35 4.85
N SER A 130 0.81 -15.34 4.69
CA SER A 130 1.19 -13.93 4.82
C SER A 130 1.55 -13.57 6.26
N ARG A 131 2.42 -12.57 6.39
CA ARG A 131 3.02 -12.16 7.66
C ARG A 131 3.15 -10.64 7.70
N VAL A 132 3.35 -10.11 8.90
CA VAL A 132 3.94 -8.76 9.07
C VAL A 132 5.36 -8.94 9.55
N MET A 133 6.29 -8.32 8.86
CA MET A 133 7.72 -8.40 9.14
C MET A 133 8.23 -7.10 9.73
N ARG A 134 9.14 -7.17 10.70
CA ARG A 134 9.87 -6.03 11.24
C ARG A 134 11.29 -6.02 10.69
N VAL A 135 11.69 -4.93 10.04
CA VAL A 135 13.08 -4.65 9.65
C VAL A 135 13.69 -3.79 10.72
N VAL A 136 14.57 -4.35 11.51
CA VAL A 136 15.29 -3.62 12.55
C VAL A 136 16.36 -2.77 11.90
N LEU A 137 16.28 -1.47 12.14
CA LEU A 137 17.24 -0.49 11.63
C LEU A 137 18.30 -0.13 12.69
N ASP A 138 19.50 0.14 12.24
CA ASP A 138 20.52 0.77 13.07
C ASP A 138 20.34 2.30 13.13
N LYS A 139 21.20 2.98 13.89
CA LYS A 139 21.21 4.45 14.00
C LYS A 139 21.42 5.22 12.69
N ASN A 140 21.90 4.57 11.64
CA ASN A 140 22.11 5.13 10.32
C ASN A 140 20.93 4.83 9.37
N GLY A 141 19.91 4.11 9.86
CA GLY A 141 18.77 3.66 9.08
C GLY A 141 19.13 2.53 8.10
N GLU A 142 20.13 1.70 8.43
CA GLU A 142 20.49 0.51 7.67
C GLU A 142 19.87 -0.74 8.29
N ALA A 143 19.42 -1.69 7.47
CA ALA A 143 18.81 -2.92 7.94
C ALA A 143 19.82 -3.84 8.64
N VAL A 144 19.55 -4.19 9.90
CA VAL A 144 20.39 -5.09 10.71
C VAL A 144 19.87 -6.52 10.68
N ARG A 145 18.56 -6.69 10.79
CA ARG A 145 17.87 -7.99 10.75
C ARG A 145 16.41 -7.82 10.39
N ILE A 146 15.78 -8.91 9.97
CA ILE A 146 14.36 -8.97 9.68
C ILE A 146 13.75 -10.06 10.55
N GLU A 147 12.63 -9.77 11.19
CA GLU A 147 11.94 -10.64 12.13
C GLU A 147 10.45 -10.71 11.79
N THR A 148 9.81 -11.84 12.06
CA THR A 148 8.35 -11.96 11.96
C THR A 148 7.70 -11.32 13.18
N ALA A 149 6.89 -10.29 12.97
CA ALA A 149 6.13 -9.62 14.02
C ALA A 149 4.73 -10.26 14.20
N VAL A 150 4.05 -10.54 13.08
CA VAL A 150 2.73 -11.20 13.07
C VAL A 150 2.75 -12.30 12.01
N ASP A 151 2.11 -13.41 12.27
CA ASP A 151 1.91 -14.48 11.29
C ASP A 151 0.46 -14.96 11.23
N ASN A 152 0.21 -15.92 10.34
CA ASN A 152 -1.11 -16.48 10.10
C ASN A 152 -2.13 -15.47 9.56
N VAL A 153 -1.68 -14.52 8.75
CA VAL A 153 -2.51 -13.60 7.99
C VAL A 153 -2.83 -14.22 6.63
N LYS A 154 -4.02 -14.00 6.09
CA LYS A 154 -4.40 -14.53 4.77
C LYS A 154 -3.79 -13.69 3.65
N LEU A 155 -4.09 -12.40 3.66
CA LEU A 155 -3.65 -11.41 2.68
C LEU A 155 -3.33 -10.11 3.39
N ALA A 156 -2.13 -10.02 3.99
CA ALA A 156 -1.67 -8.80 4.64
C ALA A 156 -1.39 -7.72 3.58
N ASN A 157 -2.03 -6.56 3.70
CA ASN A 157 -1.89 -5.49 2.73
C ASN A 157 -1.39 -4.17 3.36
N ALA A 158 -2.20 -3.42 4.08
CA ALA A 158 -1.78 -2.16 4.69
C ALA A 158 -1.36 -2.32 6.16
N ILE A 159 -0.47 -1.43 6.59
CA ILE A 159 0.00 -1.34 7.98
C ILE A 159 0.13 0.13 8.38
N ARG A 160 -0.35 0.49 9.59
CA ARG A 160 -0.21 1.83 10.19
C ARG A 160 0.02 1.72 11.69
N PHE A 161 0.61 2.75 12.27
CA PHE A 161 0.85 2.86 13.72
C PHE A 161 0.13 4.05 14.32
N TYR A 162 -0.39 3.86 15.54
CA TYR A 162 -0.98 4.95 16.31
C TYR A 162 -0.94 4.64 17.81
N LYS A 163 -0.23 5.48 18.58
CA LYS A 163 -0.17 5.43 20.05
C LYS A 163 0.16 4.03 20.62
N GLY A 164 1.19 3.39 20.08
CA GLY A 164 1.68 2.10 20.55
C GLY A 164 0.92 0.89 20.03
N ASP A 165 -0.03 1.08 19.13
CA ASP A 165 -0.73 0.02 18.43
C ASP A 165 -0.36 -0.02 16.94
N MET A 166 -0.24 -1.21 16.43
CA MET A 166 -0.13 -1.53 15.01
C MET A 166 -1.50 -1.91 14.49
N PHE A 167 -1.89 -1.33 13.36
CA PHE A 167 -3.12 -1.67 12.64
C PHE A 167 -2.73 -2.30 11.31
N ILE A 168 -3.32 -3.44 10.98
CA ILE A 168 -3.11 -4.14 9.72
C ILE A 168 -4.44 -4.49 9.08
N THR A 169 -4.48 -4.50 7.75
CA THR A 169 -5.58 -5.07 6.99
C THR A 169 -5.27 -6.51 6.62
N ASP A 170 -6.24 -7.40 6.79
CA ASP A 170 -6.29 -8.71 6.16
C ASP A 170 -7.40 -8.66 5.11
N THR A 171 -7.01 -8.58 3.86
CA THR A 171 -7.91 -8.23 2.76
C THR A 171 -8.97 -9.30 2.54
N TYR A 172 -8.66 -10.56 2.83
CA TYR A 172 -9.55 -11.66 2.51
C TYR A 172 -9.46 -12.83 3.49
N PHE A 173 -10.59 -13.18 4.13
CA PHE A 173 -10.64 -14.30 5.08
C PHE A 173 -10.98 -15.67 4.46
N ASP A 174 -11.28 -15.72 3.14
CA ASP A 174 -11.61 -16.96 2.44
C ASP A 174 -12.75 -17.73 3.12
N LEU A 175 -13.82 -17.01 3.48
CA LEU A 175 -15.00 -17.60 4.07
C LEU A 175 -15.89 -18.19 2.97
N ASP A 176 -16.37 -19.41 3.18
CA ASP A 176 -17.34 -20.06 2.27
C ASP A 176 -18.73 -19.45 2.48
N ARG A 177 -18.98 -18.30 1.85
CA ARG A 177 -20.26 -17.60 1.89
C ARG A 177 -21.06 -17.90 0.62
N LYS A 178 -22.28 -18.42 0.80
CA LYS A 178 -23.20 -18.76 -0.31
C LYS A 178 -23.75 -17.53 -1.04
N ASP A 179 -23.69 -16.35 -0.42
CA ASP A 179 -24.13 -15.07 -1.01
C ASP A 179 -23.06 -14.41 -1.89
N GLY A 180 -21.87 -15.04 -2.00
CA GLY A 180 -20.77 -14.53 -2.80
C GLY A 180 -20.08 -13.28 -2.24
N ILE A 181 -20.41 -12.86 -1.01
CA ILE A 181 -19.79 -11.70 -0.38
C ILE A 181 -18.41 -12.10 0.17
N GLY A 182 -17.37 -11.38 -0.24
CA GLY A 182 -16.04 -11.46 0.37
C GLY A 182 -16.00 -10.74 1.71
N VAL A 183 -15.21 -11.27 2.64
CA VAL A 183 -15.00 -10.67 3.97
C VAL A 183 -13.51 -10.52 4.22
N GLY A 184 -13.11 -9.34 4.65
CA GLY A 184 -11.80 -9.01 5.17
C GLY A 184 -11.93 -8.24 6.48
N GLY A 185 -10.85 -7.70 7.00
CA GLY A 185 -10.93 -6.93 8.23
C GLY A 185 -9.66 -6.20 8.63
N VAL A 186 -9.78 -5.53 9.75
CA VAL A 186 -8.69 -4.77 10.37
C VAL A 186 -8.38 -5.39 11.73
N TYR A 187 -7.10 -5.59 12.01
CA TYR A 187 -6.59 -5.98 13.33
C TYR A 187 -5.93 -4.78 14.01
N ARG A 188 -6.03 -4.72 15.32
CA ARG A 188 -5.32 -3.77 16.20
C ARG A 188 -4.45 -4.56 17.18
N ILE A 189 -3.14 -4.48 17.03
CA ILE A 189 -2.19 -5.30 17.77
C ILE A 189 -1.27 -4.37 18.57
N PRO A 190 -1.20 -4.49 19.90
CA PRO A 190 -0.24 -3.70 20.68
C PRO A 190 1.19 -3.96 20.21
N LEU A 191 1.92 -2.92 19.86
CA LEU A 191 3.30 -3.02 19.38
C LEU A 191 4.19 -3.78 20.37
N ALA A 192 3.94 -3.61 21.68
CA ALA A 192 4.66 -4.33 22.73
C ALA A 192 4.52 -5.86 22.62
N ALA A 193 3.38 -6.38 22.15
CA ALA A 193 3.18 -7.80 21.95
C ALA A 193 4.10 -8.37 20.87
N CYS A 194 4.30 -7.61 19.77
CA CYS A 194 5.14 -8.01 18.63
C CYS A 194 6.64 -7.91 18.91
N LYS A 195 7.05 -7.16 19.96
CA LYS A 195 8.48 -6.97 20.29
C LYS A 195 9.09 -8.15 21.03
N THR A 196 8.28 -8.91 21.73
CA THR A 196 8.74 -10.00 22.60
C THR A 196 8.58 -11.38 21.96
N LYS A 197 7.63 -11.52 21.06
CA LYS A 197 7.34 -12.78 20.33
C LYS A 197 6.56 -12.48 19.06
N THR A 198 6.56 -13.40 18.11
CA THR A 198 5.61 -13.37 17.00
C THR A 198 4.17 -13.52 17.52
N VAL A 199 3.30 -12.63 17.08
CA VAL A 199 1.85 -12.73 17.34
C VAL A 199 1.24 -13.59 16.25
N SER A 200 0.62 -14.70 16.61
CA SER A 200 -0.10 -15.57 15.67
C SER A 200 -1.60 -15.26 15.75
N LEU A 201 -2.18 -14.84 14.62
CA LEU A 201 -3.62 -14.59 14.54
C LEU A 201 -4.40 -15.90 14.46
N LEU A 202 -5.66 -15.87 14.91
CA LEU A 202 -6.53 -17.03 14.83
C LEU A 202 -6.94 -17.30 13.37
N PRO A 203 -7.13 -18.60 13.00
CA PRO A 203 -7.47 -18.97 11.64
C PRO A 203 -8.86 -18.45 11.21
N LYS A 204 -9.11 -18.47 9.93
CA LYS A 204 -10.26 -17.91 9.23
C LYS A 204 -11.63 -18.10 9.88
N THR A 205 -11.90 -19.27 10.42
CA THR A 205 -13.20 -19.58 11.04
C THR A 205 -13.35 -19.01 12.45
N GLU A 206 -12.26 -18.55 13.04
CA GLU A 206 -12.21 -18.07 14.42
C GLU A 206 -11.76 -16.61 14.55
N TYR A 207 -11.55 -15.90 13.43
CA TYR A 207 -11.05 -14.51 13.44
C TYR A 207 -11.83 -13.59 14.38
N LYS A 208 -13.17 -13.76 14.50
CA LYS A 208 -14.00 -12.96 15.43
C LYS A 208 -13.70 -13.22 16.90
N LYS A 209 -13.03 -14.32 17.23
CA LYS A 209 -12.58 -14.63 18.59
C LYS A 209 -11.16 -14.14 18.86
N ASP A 210 -10.46 -13.68 17.83
CA ASP A 210 -9.12 -13.15 17.97
C ASP A 210 -9.14 -11.88 18.83
N PRO A 211 -8.32 -11.81 19.89
CA PRO A 211 -8.31 -10.65 20.78
C PRO A 211 -7.83 -9.36 20.09
N TYR A 212 -7.18 -9.47 18.95
CA TYR A 212 -6.68 -8.35 18.16
C TYR A 212 -7.61 -7.96 17.01
N PHE A 213 -8.65 -8.75 16.74
CA PHE A 213 -9.62 -8.43 15.70
C PHE A 213 -10.41 -7.17 16.06
N LEU A 214 -10.40 -6.17 15.18
CA LEU A 214 -11.05 -4.89 15.43
C LEU A 214 -12.42 -4.79 14.73
N CYS A 215 -12.45 -5.02 13.42
CA CYS A 215 -13.67 -4.91 12.64
C CYS A 215 -13.55 -5.66 11.31
N GLU A 216 -14.70 -6.04 10.75
CA GLU A 216 -14.78 -6.67 9.44
C GLU A 216 -15.26 -5.68 8.37
N THR A 217 -14.94 -5.99 7.12
CA THR A 217 -15.46 -5.36 5.93
C THR A 217 -16.12 -6.39 5.05
N GLU A 218 -17.16 -5.98 4.36
CA GLU A 218 -17.80 -6.79 3.33
C GLU A 218 -17.54 -6.20 1.95
N THR A 219 -17.21 -7.06 1.00
CA THR A 219 -16.97 -6.72 -0.39
C THR A 219 -18.00 -7.42 -1.26
N LYS A 220 -18.77 -6.68 -2.05
CA LYS A 220 -19.58 -7.30 -3.08
C LYS A 220 -18.70 -7.64 -4.26
N PRO A 221 -18.83 -8.87 -4.83
CA PRO A 221 -18.15 -9.18 -6.06
C PRO A 221 -18.62 -8.21 -7.16
N LEU A 222 -17.66 -7.56 -7.81
CA LEU A 222 -17.86 -6.97 -9.12
C LEU A 222 -17.71 -8.08 -10.16
N GLU A 223 -17.26 -7.80 -11.35
CA GLU A 223 -17.06 -8.83 -12.38
C GLU A 223 -15.84 -9.74 -12.11
N ARG A 224 -15.03 -9.43 -11.09
CA ARG A 224 -13.85 -10.21 -10.72
C ARG A 224 -14.20 -11.32 -9.75
N LYS A 225 -13.65 -12.51 -9.99
CA LYS A 225 -13.85 -13.67 -9.12
C LYS A 225 -13.09 -13.63 -7.80
N ASP A 226 -12.06 -12.80 -7.70
CA ASP A 226 -11.16 -12.69 -6.54
C ASP A 226 -11.32 -11.32 -5.88
N ASP A 227 -12.53 -11.00 -5.47
CA ASP A 227 -12.80 -9.73 -4.80
C ASP A 227 -12.17 -9.71 -3.41
N SER A 228 -11.37 -8.71 -3.22
CA SER A 228 -10.62 -8.48 -2.01
C SER A 228 -11.35 -7.47 -1.12
N GLY A 229 -11.32 -7.69 0.20
CA GLY A 229 -11.90 -6.78 1.20
C GLY A 229 -10.98 -5.64 1.58
N ALA A 230 -10.79 -5.43 2.88
CA ALA A 230 -9.99 -4.33 3.41
C ALA A 230 -8.59 -4.29 2.81
N ASP A 231 -8.23 -3.17 2.19
CA ASP A 231 -6.97 -2.94 1.54
C ASP A 231 -6.26 -1.75 2.17
N GLY A 232 -6.30 -0.57 1.58
CA GLY A 232 -5.67 0.62 2.12
C GLY A 232 -6.22 1.05 3.49
N LEU A 233 -5.36 1.57 4.34
CA LEU A 233 -5.67 2.03 5.70
C LEU A 233 -5.01 3.38 5.96
N ALA A 234 -5.78 4.36 6.47
CA ALA A 234 -5.25 5.62 6.97
C ALA A 234 -5.76 5.90 8.38
N ILE A 235 -4.95 6.59 9.17
CA ILE A 235 -5.28 6.99 10.54
C ILE A 235 -5.15 8.51 10.65
N THR A 236 -6.22 9.17 11.11
CA THR A 236 -6.16 10.62 11.34
C THR A 236 -5.39 10.95 12.62
N LYS A 237 -5.07 12.22 12.83
CA LYS A 237 -4.41 12.69 14.06
C LYS A 237 -5.21 12.41 15.33
N GLU A 238 -6.55 12.31 15.23
CA GLU A 238 -7.43 11.92 16.32
C GLU A 238 -7.44 10.39 16.56
N GLY A 239 -6.88 9.62 15.63
CA GLY A 239 -6.86 8.16 15.64
C GLY A 239 -8.08 7.52 15.01
N HIS A 240 -8.90 8.26 14.25
CA HIS A 240 -9.97 7.66 13.46
C HIS A 240 -9.39 6.87 12.29
N LEU A 241 -9.91 5.68 12.07
CA LEU A 241 -9.52 4.83 10.95
C LEU A 241 -10.40 5.11 9.74
N TYR A 242 -9.77 5.13 8.58
CA TYR A 242 -10.41 5.11 7.27
C TYR A 242 -9.78 3.98 6.47
N PHE A 243 -10.57 3.17 5.83
CA PHE A 243 -10.08 2.03 5.04
C PHE A 243 -11.03 1.73 3.88
N GLY A 244 -10.44 1.30 2.78
CA GLY A 244 -11.15 0.95 1.57
C GLY A 244 -11.13 -0.54 1.30
N THR A 245 -11.91 -0.98 0.32
CA THR A 245 -11.86 -2.36 -0.18
C THR A 245 -11.39 -2.40 -1.61
N PHE A 246 -10.48 -3.32 -1.90
CA PHE A 246 -10.08 -3.63 -3.26
C PHE A 246 -11.22 -4.43 -3.94
N GLY A 247 -11.53 -4.14 -5.17
CA GLY A 247 -12.51 -4.90 -5.95
C GLY A 247 -13.95 -4.39 -5.96
N SER A 248 -14.47 -3.79 -4.88
CA SER A 248 -15.83 -3.22 -4.83
C SER A 248 -15.88 -1.73 -4.50
N GLY A 249 -14.74 -1.09 -4.25
CA GLY A 249 -14.65 0.34 -4.01
C GLY A 249 -15.51 0.83 -2.84
N ARG A 250 -15.64 0.04 -1.80
CA ARG A 250 -16.32 0.44 -0.57
C ARG A 250 -15.36 1.18 0.34
N PHE A 251 -15.84 2.26 0.95
CA PHE A 251 -15.05 3.08 1.86
C PHE A 251 -15.70 3.15 3.23
N TYR A 252 -14.91 2.83 4.24
CA TYR A 252 -15.33 2.67 5.63
C TYR A 252 -14.61 3.62 6.56
N THR A 253 -15.22 3.86 7.72
CA THR A 253 -14.57 4.51 8.86
C THR A 253 -14.88 3.77 10.15
N ALA A 254 -13.93 3.76 11.09
CA ALA A 254 -14.13 3.37 12.49
C ALA A 254 -13.62 4.51 13.38
N LYS A 255 -14.54 5.15 14.10
CA LYS A 255 -14.20 6.31 14.93
C LYS A 255 -13.62 5.86 16.28
N ARG A 256 -12.49 6.46 16.65
CA ARG A 256 -11.89 6.24 17.96
C ARG A 256 -12.65 6.99 19.02
N LYS A 257 -13.01 6.33 20.12
CA LYS A 257 -13.69 6.89 21.28
C LYS A 257 -12.68 7.50 22.28
N ALA A 258 -13.19 8.25 23.26
CA ALA A 258 -12.35 8.88 24.27
C ALA A 258 -11.59 7.86 25.14
N ASP A 259 -12.17 6.69 25.38
CA ASP A 259 -11.54 5.58 26.13
C ASP A 259 -10.50 4.80 25.32
N GLY A 260 -10.31 5.15 24.05
CA GLY A 260 -9.36 4.49 23.14
C GLY A 260 -9.92 3.27 22.43
N SER A 261 -11.14 2.84 22.69
CA SER A 261 -11.86 1.85 21.89
C SER A 261 -12.35 2.45 20.56
N TYR A 262 -12.86 1.60 19.68
CA TYR A 262 -13.40 2.04 18.40
C TYR A 262 -14.90 1.76 18.30
N GLU A 263 -15.59 2.59 17.53
CA GLU A 263 -16.92 2.29 17.07
C GLU A 263 -16.88 1.16 16.03
N PRO A 264 -17.98 0.42 15.84
CA PRO A 264 -18.09 -0.51 14.72
C PRO A 264 -17.78 0.18 13.40
N ALA A 265 -17.17 -0.55 12.47
CA ALA A 265 -16.93 -0.05 11.13
C ALA A 265 -18.23 0.36 10.46
N LYS A 266 -18.23 1.55 9.85
CA LYS A 266 -19.35 2.11 9.12
C LYS A 266 -18.98 2.32 7.68
N LEU A 267 -19.77 1.76 6.75
CA LEU A 267 -19.71 2.10 5.33
C LEU A 267 -20.16 3.55 5.14
N ILE A 268 -19.30 4.40 4.58
CA ILE A 268 -19.56 5.82 4.38
C ILE A 268 -19.68 6.20 2.91
N PHE A 269 -19.16 5.36 2.00
CA PHE A 269 -19.28 5.55 0.56
C PHE A 269 -19.25 4.21 -0.20
N GLU A 270 -20.09 4.08 -1.21
CA GLU A 270 -20.11 2.98 -2.18
C GLU A 270 -20.70 3.53 -3.49
N ASP A 271 -19.89 3.57 -4.52
CA ASP A 271 -20.34 3.89 -5.88
C ASP A 271 -19.38 3.21 -6.89
N PRO A 272 -19.66 1.96 -7.27
CA PRO A 272 -18.75 1.21 -8.14
C PRO A 272 -18.58 1.80 -9.54
N SER A 273 -19.46 2.71 -9.97
CA SER A 273 -19.32 3.39 -11.27
C SER A 273 -18.27 4.50 -11.25
N ARG A 274 -18.01 5.09 -10.09
CA ARG A 274 -17.08 6.19 -9.88
C ARG A 274 -15.84 5.81 -9.08
N PHE A 275 -15.93 4.72 -8.32
CA PHE A 275 -14.92 4.22 -7.41
C PHE A 275 -14.98 2.69 -7.35
N PRO A 276 -14.61 2.00 -8.43
CA PRO A 276 -14.70 0.53 -8.48
C PRO A 276 -13.69 -0.18 -7.59
N CYS A 277 -12.63 0.50 -7.17
CA CYS A 277 -11.53 -0.08 -6.42
C CYS A 277 -10.98 0.95 -5.43
N CYS A 278 -10.68 0.52 -4.21
CA CYS A 278 -9.86 1.28 -3.29
C CYS A 278 -8.62 0.45 -2.93
N ASP A 279 -7.49 0.87 -3.46
CA ASP A 279 -6.17 0.35 -3.11
C ASP A 279 -5.59 1.13 -1.93
N GLY A 280 -4.34 1.53 -1.95
CA GLY A 280 -3.71 2.29 -0.86
C GLY A 280 -4.36 3.65 -0.60
N ILE A 281 -4.25 4.12 0.64
CA ILE A 281 -4.79 5.41 1.06
C ILE A 281 -3.87 6.11 2.06
N CYS A 282 -3.88 7.46 2.04
CA CYS A 282 -3.14 8.25 3.02
C CYS A 282 -3.98 9.40 3.59
N TYR A 283 -3.60 9.89 4.76
CA TYR A 283 -4.18 11.07 5.38
C TYR A 283 -3.37 12.32 5.06
N ASP A 284 -3.98 13.28 4.37
CA ASP A 284 -3.46 14.64 4.19
C ASP A 284 -3.95 15.52 5.35
N GLU A 285 -3.12 15.62 6.39
CA GLU A 285 -3.46 16.34 7.61
C GLU A 285 -3.71 17.83 7.35
N ALA A 286 -2.97 18.45 6.43
CA ALA A 286 -3.06 19.87 6.18
C ALA A 286 -4.42 20.27 5.58
N GLU A 287 -4.98 19.43 4.72
CA GLU A 287 -6.30 19.64 4.10
C GLU A 287 -7.41 18.86 4.83
N ASN A 288 -7.06 18.11 5.89
CA ASN A 288 -7.99 17.25 6.64
C ASN A 288 -8.83 16.34 5.73
N ARG A 289 -8.15 15.65 4.83
CA ARG A 289 -8.77 14.75 3.85
C ARG A 289 -8.02 13.42 3.75
N ILE A 290 -8.71 12.38 3.31
CA ILE A 290 -8.07 11.14 2.87
C ILE A 290 -7.86 11.23 1.36
N ILE A 291 -6.71 10.77 0.89
CA ILE A 291 -6.43 10.57 -0.54
C ILE A 291 -6.42 9.07 -0.78
N MET A 292 -7.12 8.62 -1.80
CA MET A 292 -7.36 7.21 -2.13
C MET A 292 -6.91 6.95 -3.56
N SER A 293 -6.19 5.87 -3.78
CA SER A 293 -5.88 5.39 -5.13
C SER A 293 -6.93 4.41 -5.62
N ASP A 294 -7.23 4.51 -6.89
CA ASP A 294 -8.10 3.60 -7.63
C ASP A 294 -7.31 2.95 -8.76
N SER A 295 -6.85 1.75 -8.49
CA SER A 295 -6.08 0.94 -9.44
C SER A 295 -6.88 0.55 -10.68
N CYS A 296 -8.21 0.53 -10.61
CA CYS A 296 -9.05 0.17 -11.75
C CYS A 296 -9.16 1.28 -12.78
N LEU A 297 -9.16 2.55 -12.33
CA LEU A 297 -9.42 3.70 -13.18
C LEU A 297 -8.18 4.56 -13.44
N ASN A 298 -6.99 4.16 -13.00
CA ASN A 298 -5.82 5.03 -12.98
C ASN A 298 -6.16 6.39 -12.36
N ALA A 299 -6.78 6.37 -11.16
CA ALA A 299 -7.30 7.57 -10.53
C ALA A 299 -6.82 7.76 -9.08
N LEU A 300 -6.88 9.02 -8.68
CA LEU A 300 -6.75 9.44 -7.29
C LEU A 300 -8.02 10.17 -6.89
N HIS A 301 -8.61 9.71 -5.79
CA HIS A 301 -9.80 10.31 -5.20
C HIS A 301 -9.50 10.94 -3.86
N THR A 302 -10.44 11.72 -3.36
CA THR A 302 -10.35 12.35 -2.04
C THR A 302 -11.61 12.11 -1.24
N TRP A 303 -11.46 12.06 0.08
CA TRP A 303 -12.56 12.11 1.03
C TRP A 303 -12.36 13.28 1.99
N ASP A 304 -13.24 14.27 1.89
CA ASP A 304 -13.25 15.47 2.75
C ASP A 304 -13.92 15.16 4.09
N ILE A 305 -13.12 15.11 5.15
CA ILE A 305 -13.59 14.77 6.52
C ILE A 305 -14.49 15.86 7.09
N ALA A 306 -14.30 17.13 6.69
CA ALA A 306 -15.16 18.22 7.15
C ALA A 306 -16.56 18.12 6.56
N LYS A 307 -16.67 17.74 5.27
CA LYS A 307 -17.98 17.46 4.64
C LYS A 307 -18.67 16.27 5.30
N GLU A 308 -17.95 15.19 5.61
CA GLU A 308 -18.48 14.04 6.33
C GLU A 308 -19.08 14.46 7.69
N LYS A 309 -18.33 15.23 8.47
CA LYS A 309 -18.80 15.74 9.76
C LYS A 309 -20.06 16.63 9.63
N ALA A 310 -20.22 17.30 8.50
CA ALA A 310 -21.39 18.09 8.17
C ALA A 310 -22.55 17.26 7.57
N GLY A 311 -22.46 15.94 7.54
CA GLY A 311 -23.45 15.02 6.96
C GLY A 311 -23.55 15.06 5.44
N LYS A 312 -22.51 15.55 4.77
CA LYS A 312 -22.42 15.63 3.30
C LYS A 312 -21.47 14.55 2.77
N CYS A 313 -21.65 14.18 1.50
CA CYS A 313 -20.70 13.31 0.81
C CYS A 313 -19.34 14.01 0.68
N GLY A 314 -18.29 13.36 1.19
CA GLY A 314 -16.92 13.87 1.14
C GLY A 314 -16.17 13.50 -0.14
N PHE A 315 -16.72 12.60 -0.98
CA PHE A 315 -16.04 12.07 -2.16
C PHE A 315 -15.77 13.14 -3.22
N GLY A 316 -14.54 13.10 -3.77
CA GLY A 316 -14.10 13.94 -4.88
C GLY A 316 -13.04 13.21 -5.71
N GLU A 317 -12.83 13.65 -6.95
CA GLU A 317 -11.74 13.19 -7.80
C GLU A 317 -10.63 14.24 -7.81
N LEU A 318 -9.39 13.79 -7.63
CA LEU A 318 -8.20 14.65 -7.68
C LEU A 318 -7.60 14.64 -9.09
N TRP A 319 -7.37 13.44 -9.63
CA TRP A 319 -6.80 13.21 -10.95
C TRP A 319 -7.18 11.83 -11.47
N ARG A 320 -7.28 11.71 -12.79
CA ARG A 320 -7.47 10.43 -13.50
C ARG A 320 -6.83 10.50 -14.89
N ASN A 321 -6.34 9.36 -15.38
CA ASN A 321 -5.93 9.23 -16.80
C ASN A 321 -6.33 7.84 -17.36
N SER A 322 -6.47 7.77 -18.70
CA SER A 322 -6.65 6.49 -19.39
C SER A 322 -5.35 5.65 -19.30
N ASP A 323 -5.37 4.45 -19.90
CA ASP A 323 -4.21 3.57 -19.96
C ASP A 323 -2.92 4.32 -20.34
N ASP A 324 -1.86 4.18 -19.54
CA ASP A 324 -0.54 4.79 -19.74
C ASP A 324 0.53 3.83 -19.22
N THR A 325 1.72 3.95 -19.72
CA THR A 325 2.86 3.14 -19.28
C THR A 325 3.57 3.66 -18.03
N GLY A 326 3.08 4.75 -17.44
CA GLY A 326 3.78 5.43 -16.34
C GLY A 326 5.14 6.04 -16.70
N ALA A 327 5.64 5.82 -17.91
CA ALA A 327 7.00 6.21 -18.33
C ALA A 327 7.32 7.69 -18.14
N ARG A 328 6.31 8.55 -18.22
CA ARG A 328 6.40 10.01 -18.01
C ARG A 328 5.82 10.46 -16.69
N GLY A 329 5.36 9.51 -15.86
CA GLY A 329 4.84 9.73 -14.52
C GLY A 329 3.34 9.98 -14.43
N LEU A 330 2.56 9.71 -15.47
CA LEU A 330 1.12 9.54 -15.33
C LEU A 330 0.84 8.28 -14.51
N LEU A 331 -0.39 8.16 -14.02
CA LEU A 331 -0.79 7.02 -13.21
C LEU A 331 -0.87 5.76 -14.07
N ASP A 332 -0.35 4.68 -13.53
CA ASP A 332 -0.26 3.37 -14.14
C ASP A 332 -0.55 2.32 -13.08
N GLN A 333 -1.82 2.03 -12.87
CA GLN A 333 -2.30 1.24 -11.74
C GLN A 333 -1.79 1.79 -10.39
N PRO A 334 -2.21 3.00 -9.99
CA PRO A 334 -1.76 3.61 -8.74
C PRO A 334 -2.21 2.75 -7.55
N CYS A 335 -1.28 2.43 -6.65
CA CYS A 335 -1.56 1.67 -5.44
C CYS A 335 -1.41 2.53 -4.18
N GLU A 336 -0.23 2.79 -3.66
CA GLU A 336 -0.05 3.52 -2.40
C GLU A 336 0.25 5.01 -2.64
N PRO A 337 -0.56 5.95 -2.12
CA PRO A 337 -0.23 7.37 -2.07
C PRO A 337 0.43 7.74 -0.74
N MET A 338 1.35 8.71 -0.73
CA MET A 338 1.97 9.23 0.48
C MET A 338 2.19 10.74 0.39
N VAL A 339 1.72 11.49 1.38
CA VAL A 339 2.05 12.90 1.52
C VAL A 339 3.48 13.04 2.05
N TRP A 340 4.32 13.72 1.30
CA TRP A 340 5.73 13.93 1.59
C TRP A 340 6.09 15.43 1.50
N LYS A 341 6.99 15.89 2.35
CA LYS A 341 7.55 17.24 2.25
C LYS A 341 8.94 17.20 1.63
N ASP A 342 9.12 17.96 0.58
CA ASP A 342 10.43 18.11 -0.06
C ASP A 342 11.39 18.94 0.81
N LYS A 343 12.65 19.09 0.35
CA LYS A 343 13.68 19.85 1.06
C LYS A 343 13.36 21.34 1.24
N LYS A 344 12.39 21.87 0.49
CA LYS A 344 11.91 23.25 0.60
C LYS A 344 10.68 23.35 1.51
N GLY A 345 10.25 22.21 2.11
CA GLY A 345 9.07 22.11 2.94
C GLY A 345 7.76 22.07 2.15
N LYS A 346 7.81 22.00 0.82
CA LYS A 346 6.61 21.93 -0.02
C LYS A 346 5.99 20.55 0.06
N ARG A 347 4.68 20.49 0.21
CA ARG A 347 3.92 19.24 0.24
C ARG A 347 3.80 18.66 -1.16
N LYS A 348 4.07 17.39 -1.26
CA LYS A 348 3.96 16.57 -2.46
C LYS A 348 3.17 15.32 -2.13
N LEU A 349 2.49 14.78 -3.11
CA LEU A 349 1.95 13.43 -3.08
C LEU A 349 2.85 12.55 -3.93
N ILE A 350 3.43 11.52 -3.35
CA ILE A 350 4.12 10.46 -4.08
C ILE A 350 3.13 9.32 -4.24
N VAL A 351 3.08 8.72 -5.42
CA VAL A 351 2.18 7.61 -5.75
C VAL A 351 2.99 6.50 -6.37
N ALA A 352 2.84 5.30 -5.87
CA ALA A 352 3.41 4.10 -6.47
C ALA A 352 2.51 3.62 -7.61
N ASN A 353 3.12 3.20 -8.72
CA ASN A 353 2.43 2.61 -9.87
C ASN A 353 2.77 1.12 -9.90
N PHE A 354 1.78 0.28 -9.58
CA PHE A 354 2.00 -1.16 -9.39
C PHE A 354 2.27 -1.91 -10.70
N ASP A 355 1.62 -1.50 -11.78
CA ASP A 355 1.80 -2.05 -13.14
C ASP A 355 1.69 -3.57 -13.23
N MET A 356 0.68 -4.15 -12.59
CA MET A 356 0.34 -5.57 -12.71
C MET A 356 -1.09 -5.72 -13.21
N THR A 357 -1.25 -6.27 -14.42
CA THR A 357 -2.56 -6.37 -15.04
C THR A 357 -3.47 -7.41 -14.38
N PHE A 358 -4.72 -6.98 -14.10
CA PHE A 358 -5.83 -7.83 -13.68
C PHE A 358 -7.05 -7.58 -14.56
N PRO A 359 -8.01 -8.50 -14.67
CA PRO A 359 -9.27 -8.24 -15.34
C PRO A 359 -10.00 -7.03 -14.71
N GLY A 360 -10.50 -6.13 -15.55
CA GLY A 360 -11.27 -4.95 -15.12
C GLY A 360 -10.45 -3.70 -14.82
N LEU A 361 -9.13 -3.73 -14.99
CA LEU A 361 -8.28 -2.53 -14.90
C LEU A 361 -8.31 -1.70 -16.19
N GLU A 362 -8.04 -0.39 -16.06
CA GLU A 362 -7.76 0.47 -17.20
C GLU A 362 -6.48 0.04 -17.91
N ASN A 363 -5.43 -0.33 -17.18
CA ASN A 363 -4.21 -0.88 -17.72
C ASN A 363 -4.43 -2.25 -18.39
N LYS A 364 -3.92 -2.39 -19.61
CA LYS A 364 -4.15 -3.57 -20.45
C LYS A 364 -2.94 -4.51 -20.53
N LYS A 365 -1.77 -4.07 -20.14
CA LYS A 365 -0.53 -4.86 -20.20
C LYS A 365 0.46 -4.42 -19.13
N ASN A 366 1.27 -5.33 -18.64
CA ASN A 366 2.47 -4.99 -17.89
C ASN A 366 3.51 -4.41 -18.85
N ASP A 367 4.20 -3.40 -18.44
CA ASP A 367 5.25 -2.78 -19.25
C ASP A 367 6.57 -2.63 -18.45
N PRO A 368 7.69 -2.24 -19.09
CA PRO A 368 8.99 -2.22 -18.44
C PRO A 368 9.26 -0.95 -17.60
N TYR A 369 8.24 -0.19 -17.25
CA TYR A 369 8.40 1.08 -16.56
C TYR A 369 7.90 1.02 -15.12
N HIS A 370 8.75 0.64 -14.21
CA HIS A 370 8.46 0.59 -12.78
C HIS A 370 8.65 1.97 -12.16
N THR A 371 7.59 2.67 -11.85
CA THR A 371 7.65 4.10 -11.58
C THR A 371 6.97 4.53 -10.28
N LEU A 372 7.46 5.67 -9.75
CA LEU A 372 6.73 6.49 -8.80
C LEU A 372 6.37 7.80 -9.47
N SER A 373 5.14 8.23 -9.28
CA SER A 373 4.63 9.54 -9.70
C SER A 373 4.72 10.55 -8.56
N VAL A 374 4.76 11.84 -8.89
CA VAL A 374 4.69 12.93 -7.92
C VAL A 374 3.71 14.00 -8.37
N ILE A 375 2.92 14.51 -7.44
CA ILE A 375 1.96 15.60 -7.62
C ILE A 375 2.28 16.71 -6.63
N ASP A 376 2.21 17.96 -7.09
CA ASP A 376 2.29 19.13 -6.21
C ASP A 376 0.93 19.33 -5.51
N LEU A 377 0.95 19.47 -4.18
CA LEU A 377 -0.27 19.69 -3.38
C LEU A 377 -0.49 21.17 -3.03
N GLU A 378 0.46 22.05 -3.38
CA GLU A 378 0.43 23.50 -3.14
C GLU A 378 0.45 24.29 -4.43
#